data_cf50b64510537f1e8a99fdd0fa13b404
#
_entry.id   cf50b64510537f1e8a99fdd0fa13b404
#
_cell.length_a   1.000
_cell.length_b   1.000
_cell.length_c   1.000
_cell.angle_alpha   90.00
_cell.angle_beta   90.00
_cell.angle_gamma   90.00
#
_symmetry.space_group_name_H-M   'P 1'
#
loop_
_entity.id
_entity.type
_entity.pdbx_description
1 polymer ?
#
loop_
_entity_poly.entity_id
_entity_poly.type
_entity_poly.pdbx_seq_one_letter_code
_entity_poly.pdbx_strand_id
1 'polypeptide(L)'
;MAKNPEWCQPLSRWKTYYRKWIVSDDPAQLLNANIFFDFRLGYGSQGLVDSLHEGLFNELSEWPGLLRHMARNTLSYRPPLGFFGNFVLNEKGEGKGGLNIKSAMRLVVDFGRTYAMQAELVETNTIRRIEALCNQNRLKKEERDDLIHAYDFLMHQRLKHQSQVVEKNGGPPDNLLHPDDLTTLDQQALKEAFKQIRIAQARMRLDFLLYFP
;
A
#
# COMPACT_ATOMS: atom_id res chain seq x y z
N MET A 1 -11.52 -18.21 -2.89
CA MET A 1 -10.17 -18.71 -2.58
C MET A 1 -10.21 -20.06 -1.88
N ALA A 2 -10.82 -20.23 -0.73
CA ALA A 2 -10.78 -21.50 0.05
C ALA A 2 -11.28 -22.77 -0.65
N LYS A 3 -12.05 -22.68 -1.73
CA LYS A 3 -12.50 -23.82 -2.55
C LYS A 3 -11.65 -24.04 -3.81
N ASN A 4 -10.66 -23.17 -4.07
CA ASN A 4 -9.80 -23.31 -5.24
C ASN A 4 -8.61 -24.24 -4.89
N PRO A 5 -8.47 -25.41 -5.54
CA PRO A 5 -7.37 -26.33 -5.28
C PRO A 5 -5.98 -25.72 -5.48
N GLU A 6 -5.85 -24.70 -6.33
CA GLU A 6 -4.61 -23.97 -6.55
C GLU A 6 -4.07 -23.32 -5.26
N TRP A 7 -4.97 -22.84 -4.38
CA TRP A 7 -4.63 -22.16 -3.13
C TRP A 7 -4.74 -23.08 -1.89
N CYS A 8 -5.30 -24.29 -2.03
CA CYS A 8 -5.39 -25.28 -0.97
C CYS A 8 -4.23 -26.27 -1.08
N GLN A 9 -3.02 -25.79 -0.82
CA GLN A 9 -1.78 -26.51 -1.06
C GLN A 9 -0.99 -26.74 0.25
N PRO A 10 -0.16 -27.78 0.32
CA PRO A 10 0.73 -27.99 1.46
C PRO A 10 1.80 -26.90 1.56
N LEU A 11 2.36 -26.71 2.76
CA LEU A 11 3.37 -25.70 3.06
C LEU A 11 4.57 -25.72 2.08
N SER A 12 5.05 -26.90 1.73
CA SER A 12 6.16 -27.06 0.76
C SER A 12 5.85 -26.44 -0.61
N ARG A 13 4.58 -26.59 -1.06
CA ARG A 13 4.14 -26.02 -2.33
C ARG A 13 4.02 -24.49 -2.25
N TRP A 14 3.55 -23.96 -1.13
CA TRP A 14 3.51 -22.54 -0.87
C TRP A 14 4.90 -21.91 -0.86
N LYS A 15 5.90 -22.54 -0.22
CA LYS A 15 7.31 -22.09 -0.28
C LYS A 15 7.83 -22.04 -1.74
N THR A 16 7.47 -23.04 -2.55
CA THR A 16 7.81 -23.03 -4.00
C THR A 16 7.13 -21.89 -4.76
N TYR A 17 5.87 -21.58 -4.46
CA TYR A 17 5.18 -20.44 -5.06
C TYR A 17 5.87 -19.12 -4.71
N TYR A 18 6.22 -18.91 -3.45
CA TYR A 18 6.89 -17.70 -2.99
C TYR A 18 8.23 -17.51 -3.68
N ARG A 19 9.07 -18.54 -3.70
CA ARG A 19 10.32 -18.50 -4.44
C ARG A 19 10.14 -18.11 -5.90
N LYS A 20 9.19 -18.75 -6.59
CA LYS A 20 8.87 -18.44 -7.99
C LYS A 20 8.46 -16.98 -8.18
N TRP A 21 7.64 -16.43 -7.29
CA TRP A 21 7.16 -15.05 -7.38
C TRP A 21 8.26 -14.03 -7.08
N ILE A 22 9.15 -14.33 -6.13
CA ILE A 22 10.25 -13.45 -5.72
C ILE A 22 11.28 -13.28 -6.83
N VAL A 23 11.63 -14.34 -7.55
CA VAL A 23 12.65 -14.31 -8.61
C VAL A 23 12.10 -13.93 -9.98
N SER A 24 10.78 -13.73 -10.11
CA SER A 24 10.13 -13.48 -11.39
C SER A 24 10.06 -11.99 -11.72
N ASP A 25 10.32 -11.65 -12.98
CA ASP A 25 10.07 -10.32 -13.56
C ASP A 25 8.66 -10.21 -14.21
N ASP A 26 7.88 -11.30 -14.20
CA ASP A 26 6.54 -11.32 -14.78
C ASP A 26 5.56 -10.50 -13.93
N PRO A 27 4.88 -9.49 -14.49
CA PRO A 27 3.90 -8.66 -13.78
C PRO A 27 2.79 -9.45 -13.08
N ALA A 28 2.36 -10.59 -13.63
CA ALA A 28 1.34 -11.43 -13.01
C ALA A 28 1.86 -12.12 -11.75
N GLN A 29 3.13 -12.55 -11.74
CA GLN A 29 3.77 -13.13 -10.55
C GLN A 29 4.02 -12.06 -9.48
N LEU A 30 4.43 -10.85 -9.88
CA LEU A 30 4.58 -9.71 -8.96
C LEU A 30 3.24 -9.30 -8.32
N LEU A 31 2.14 -9.40 -9.06
CA LEU A 31 0.81 -9.17 -8.50
C LEU A 31 0.46 -10.23 -7.45
N ASN A 32 0.73 -11.51 -7.73
CA ASN A 32 0.54 -12.59 -6.77
C ASN A 32 1.38 -12.35 -5.51
N ALA A 33 2.65 -12.00 -5.64
CA ALA A 33 3.52 -11.64 -4.53
C ALA A 33 2.87 -10.55 -3.65
N ASN A 34 2.41 -9.45 -4.24
CA ASN A 34 1.76 -8.35 -3.51
C ASN A 34 0.49 -8.77 -2.76
N ILE A 35 -0.26 -9.76 -3.27
CA ILE A 35 -1.49 -10.25 -2.65
C ILE A 35 -1.18 -11.26 -1.54
N PHE A 36 -0.32 -12.24 -1.83
CA PHE A 36 -0.12 -13.41 -0.98
C PHE A 36 0.97 -13.25 0.08
N PHE A 37 1.80 -12.22 0.00
CA PHE A 37 2.76 -11.92 1.07
C PHE A 37 2.13 -11.20 2.26
N ASP A 38 0.88 -10.79 2.13
CA ASP A 38 0.11 -10.12 3.16
C ASP A 38 -0.87 -11.10 3.82
N PHE A 39 -0.35 -12.10 4.51
CA PHE A 39 -1.14 -13.19 5.10
C PHE A 39 -1.02 -13.23 6.62
N ARG A 40 -2.02 -13.81 7.26
CA ARG A 40 -2.09 -14.06 8.70
C ARG A 40 -2.87 -15.34 8.97
N LEU A 41 -2.70 -15.90 10.17
CA LEU A 41 -3.52 -17.00 10.62
C LEU A 41 -5.00 -16.60 10.68
N GLY A 42 -5.85 -17.36 9.97
CA GLY A 42 -7.29 -17.28 10.14
C GLY A 42 -7.81 -18.33 11.10
N TYR A 43 -7.33 -19.57 10.94
CA TYR A 43 -7.66 -20.71 11.77
C TYR A 43 -6.61 -21.82 11.55
N GLY A 44 -6.30 -22.61 12.58
CA GLY A 44 -5.40 -23.76 12.48
C GLY A 44 -4.08 -23.56 13.24
N SER A 45 -2.97 -24.05 12.66
CA SER A 45 -1.66 -24.06 13.31
C SER A 45 -0.86 -22.78 13.05
N GLN A 46 -0.50 -22.04 14.09
CA GLN A 46 0.39 -20.89 14.01
C GLN A 46 1.77 -21.29 13.45
N GLY A 47 2.29 -22.47 13.80
CA GLY A 47 3.60 -22.93 13.32
C GLY A 47 3.70 -23.08 11.79
N LEU A 48 2.58 -23.33 11.08
CA LEU A 48 2.56 -23.31 9.61
C LEU A 48 2.75 -21.89 9.07
N VAL A 49 2.11 -20.91 9.69
CA VAL A 49 2.21 -19.49 9.31
C VAL A 49 3.62 -18.98 9.58
N ASP A 50 4.18 -19.29 10.76
CA ASP A 50 5.53 -18.89 11.14
C ASP A 50 6.57 -19.48 10.19
N SER A 51 6.46 -20.78 9.86
CA SER A 51 7.35 -21.42 8.90
C SER A 51 7.23 -20.88 7.47
N LEU A 52 6.05 -20.36 7.10
CA LEU A 52 5.87 -19.71 5.81
C LEU A 52 6.49 -18.30 5.78
N HIS A 53 6.37 -17.52 6.87
CA HIS A 53 7.04 -16.22 7.02
C HIS A 53 8.56 -16.38 7.02
N GLU A 54 9.10 -17.33 7.78
CA GLU A 54 10.53 -17.64 7.78
C GLU A 54 11.03 -17.95 6.36
N GLY A 55 10.31 -18.84 5.64
CA GLY A 55 10.66 -19.15 4.25
C GLY A 55 10.60 -17.95 3.33
N LEU A 56 9.60 -17.07 3.50
CA LEU A 56 9.46 -15.84 2.72
C LEU A 56 10.64 -14.88 2.96
N PHE A 57 10.99 -14.61 4.21
CA PHE A 57 12.07 -13.67 4.54
C PHE A 57 13.45 -14.19 4.14
N ASN A 58 13.69 -15.50 4.24
CA ASN A 58 14.91 -16.13 3.73
C ASN A 58 15.05 -15.92 2.21
N GLU A 59 14.00 -16.18 1.43
CA GLU A 59 14.03 -15.95 -0.03
C GLU A 59 14.19 -14.46 -0.38
N LEU A 60 13.58 -13.55 0.38
CA LEU A 60 13.73 -12.09 0.16
C LEU A 60 15.16 -11.60 0.45
N SER A 61 15.85 -12.19 1.44
CA SER A 61 17.24 -11.84 1.74
C SER A 61 18.19 -12.30 0.64
N GLU A 62 17.91 -13.44 0.00
CA GLU A 62 18.68 -13.95 -1.13
C GLU A 62 18.39 -13.17 -2.43
N TRP A 63 17.16 -12.70 -2.60
CA TRP A 63 16.69 -12.06 -3.83
C TRP A 63 15.99 -10.71 -3.57
N PRO A 64 16.73 -9.64 -3.25
CA PRO A 64 16.12 -8.34 -2.92
C PRO A 64 15.48 -7.61 -4.11
N GLY A 65 15.56 -8.17 -5.32
CA GLY A 65 14.98 -7.59 -6.54
C GLY A 65 13.49 -7.33 -6.44
N LEU A 66 12.74 -8.21 -5.75
CA LEU A 66 11.31 -8.02 -5.53
C LEU A 66 10.99 -6.71 -4.81
N LEU A 67 11.75 -6.34 -3.77
CA LEU A 67 11.53 -5.08 -3.04
C LEU A 67 11.70 -3.87 -3.94
N ARG A 68 12.66 -3.92 -4.89
CA ARG A 68 12.79 -2.89 -5.93
C ARG A 68 11.58 -2.84 -6.86
N HIS A 69 11.05 -3.99 -7.27
CA HIS A 69 9.85 -4.05 -8.11
C HIS A 69 8.65 -3.47 -7.37
N MET A 70 8.46 -3.80 -6.09
CA MET A 70 7.40 -3.23 -5.26
C MET A 70 7.55 -1.72 -5.14
N ALA A 71 8.76 -1.21 -4.87
CA ALA A 71 9.03 0.22 -4.81
C ALA A 71 8.77 0.90 -6.16
N ARG A 72 9.23 0.35 -7.30
CA ARG A 72 8.94 0.87 -8.63
C ARG A 72 7.45 0.94 -8.92
N ASN A 73 6.70 -0.10 -8.56
CA ASN A 73 5.25 -0.11 -8.72
C ASN A 73 4.59 1.00 -7.89
N THR A 74 4.98 1.18 -6.63
CA THR A 74 4.50 2.29 -5.80
C THR A 74 4.85 3.66 -6.38
N LEU A 75 6.04 3.83 -6.92
CA LEU A 75 6.54 5.08 -7.50
C LEU A 75 5.98 5.39 -8.90
N SER A 76 5.35 4.40 -9.57
CA SER A 76 4.67 4.63 -10.86
C SER A 76 3.38 5.45 -10.71
N TYR A 77 2.78 5.46 -9.53
CA TYR A 77 1.63 6.28 -9.20
C TYR A 77 2.07 7.57 -8.51
N ARG A 78 1.34 8.64 -8.74
CA ARG A 78 1.59 9.93 -8.10
C ARG A 78 0.33 10.42 -7.39
N PRO A 79 0.45 11.02 -6.20
CA PRO A 79 -0.66 11.73 -5.59
C PRO A 79 -1.16 12.82 -6.54
N PRO A 80 -2.47 13.05 -6.62
CA PRO A 80 -3.07 13.98 -7.58
C PRO A 80 -2.89 15.45 -7.15
N LEU A 81 -1.64 15.88 -7.02
CA LEU A 81 -1.23 17.24 -6.66
C LEU A 81 -0.25 17.76 -7.71
N GLY A 82 -0.53 18.89 -8.33
CA GLY A 82 0.34 19.52 -9.31
C GLY A 82 1.58 20.20 -8.68
N PHE A 83 2.41 20.78 -9.53
CA PHE A 83 3.65 21.46 -9.10
C PHE A 83 3.35 22.67 -8.20
N PHE A 84 2.32 23.43 -8.52
CA PHE A 84 1.92 24.63 -7.76
C PHE A 84 0.93 24.33 -6.62
N GLY A 85 0.76 23.07 -6.22
CA GLY A 85 -0.17 22.68 -5.16
C GLY A 85 -1.65 22.67 -5.58
N ASN A 86 -1.95 22.71 -6.87
CA ASN A 86 -3.29 22.53 -7.39
C ASN A 86 -3.62 21.04 -7.47
N PHE A 87 -4.90 20.68 -7.30
CA PHE A 87 -5.33 19.31 -7.55
C PHE A 87 -5.24 18.96 -9.03
N VAL A 88 -4.77 17.75 -9.31
CA VAL A 88 -4.77 17.17 -10.66
C VAL A 88 -5.99 16.28 -10.77
N LEU A 89 -7.02 16.78 -11.44
CA LEU A 89 -8.32 16.11 -11.57
C LEU A 89 -8.31 15.15 -12.76
N ASN A 90 -9.16 14.13 -12.71
CA ASN A 90 -9.39 13.27 -13.85
C ASN A 90 -10.04 14.07 -14.99
N GLU A 91 -9.44 14.04 -16.17
CA GLU A 91 -9.93 14.82 -17.32
C GLU A 91 -11.01 14.13 -18.12
N LYS A 92 -11.12 12.80 -18.03
CA LYS A 92 -11.97 11.96 -18.89
C LYS A 92 -12.75 10.90 -18.11
N GLY A 93 -13.87 10.45 -18.70
CA GLY A 93 -14.68 9.34 -18.22
C GLY A 93 -15.62 9.71 -17.06
N GLU A 94 -16.22 8.71 -16.45
CA GLU A 94 -17.18 8.85 -15.34
C GLU A 94 -16.59 9.54 -14.09
N GLY A 95 -15.27 9.61 -13.98
CA GLY A 95 -14.56 10.27 -12.88
C GLY A 95 -14.08 11.69 -13.19
N LYS A 96 -14.60 12.34 -14.24
CA LYS A 96 -14.17 13.69 -14.62
C LYS A 96 -14.38 14.72 -13.49
N GLY A 97 -13.34 15.47 -13.19
CA GLY A 97 -13.35 16.47 -12.10
C GLY A 97 -13.09 15.88 -10.72
N GLY A 98 -13.00 14.55 -10.56
CA GLY A 98 -12.77 13.88 -9.29
C GLY A 98 -11.32 13.42 -9.07
N LEU A 99 -11.01 13.17 -7.81
CA LEU A 99 -9.76 12.59 -7.34
C LEU A 99 -10.00 11.15 -6.89
N ASN A 100 -9.26 10.19 -7.40
CA ASN A 100 -9.34 8.82 -6.90
C ASN A 100 -8.59 8.68 -5.56
N ILE A 101 -9.33 8.83 -4.46
CA ILE A 101 -8.77 8.82 -3.11
C ILE A 101 -8.20 7.44 -2.71
N LYS A 102 -8.80 6.35 -3.22
CA LYS A 102 -8.30 4.98 -3.00
C LYS A 102 -6.89 4.80 -3.58
N SER A 103 -6.61 5.41 -4.73
CA SER A 103 -5.29 5.35 -5.36
C SER A 103 -4.23 6.07 -4.51
N ALA A 104 -4.57 7.21 -3.89
CA ALA A 104 -3.68 7.92 -2.97
C ALA A 104 -3.41 7.11 -1.69
N MET A 105 -4.47 6.53 -1.09
CA MET A 105 -4.32 5.66 0.08
C MET A 105 -3.42 4.45 -0.20
N ARG A 106 -3.54 3.86 -1.39
CA ARG A 106 -2.72 2.72 -1.81
C ARG A 106 -1.22 3.03 -1.70
N LEU A 107 -0.80 4.26 -1.98
CA LEU A 107 0.61 4.64 -1.88
C LEU A 107 1.16 4.49 -0.46
N VAL A 108 0.37 4.84 0.56
CA VAL A 108 0.74 4.64 1.98
C VAL A 108 0.77 3.15 2.34
N VAL A 109 -0.22 2.38 1.86
CA VAL A 109 -0.27 0.92 2.07
C VAL A 109 0.95 0.23 1.46
N ASP A 110 1.27 0.55 0.21
CA ASP A 110 2.38 -0.08 -0.52
C ASP A 110 3.74 0.36 0.06
N PHE A 111 3.87 1.63 0.52
CA PHE A 111 5.03 2.09 1.28
C PHE A 111 5.21 1.25 2.55
N GLY A 112 4.21 1.19 3.42
CA GLY A 112 4.27 0.43 4.67
C GLY A 112 4.57 -1.05 4.43
N ARG A 113 3.98 -1.67 3.40
CA ARG A 113 4.21 -3.07 3.02
C ARG A 113 5.66 -3.30 2.58
N THR A 114 6.18 -2.47 1.67
CA THR A 114 7.54 -2.65 1.12
C THR A 114 8.59 -2.55 2.22
N TYR A 115 8.48 -1.53 3.09
CA TYR A 115 9.41 -1.37 4.21
C TYR A 115 9.23 -2.44 5.29
N ALA A 116 7.98 -2.88 5.56
CA ALA A 116 7.73 -3.97 6.51
C ALA A 116 8.36 -5.28 6.04
N MET A 117 8.26 -5.59 4.75
CA MET A 117 8.91 -6.77 4.16
C MET A 117 10.44 -6.67 4.22
N GLN A 118 11.01 -5.49 3.95
CA GLN A 118 12.46 -5.26 4.11
C GLN A 118 12.92 -5.43 5.57
N ALA A 119 12.05 -5.10 6.52
CA ALA A 119 12.33 -5.18 7.95
C ALA A 119 11.87 -6.51 8.59
N GLU A 120 11.45 -7.48 7.79
CA GLU A 120 10.96 -8.81 8.22
C GLU A 120 9.79 -8.73 9.21
N LEU A 121 8.93 -7.72 9.07
CA LEU A 121 7.76 -7.53 9.92
C LEU A 121 6.57 -8.34 9.39
N VAL A 122 5.99 -9.15 10.26
CA VAL A 122 4.79 -9.98 9.96
C VAL A 122 3.47 -9.23 10.11
N GLU A 123 3.51 -7.97 10.52
CA GLU A 123 2.32 -7.15 10.73
C GLU A 123 1.59 -6.88 9.40
N THR A 124 0.27 -7.01 9.36
CA THR A 124 -0.53 -6.82 8.15
C THR A 124 -1.31 -5.50 8.12
N ASN A 125 -1.56 -4.90 9.27
CA ASN A 125 -2.25 -3.61 9.36
C ASN A 125 -1.30 -2.45 9.00
N THR A 126 -1.73 -1.55 8.13
CA THR A 126 -0.91 -0.44 7.60
C THR A 126 -0.36 0.47 8.71
N ILE A 127 -1.21 0.89 9.66
CA ILE A 127 -0.81 1.78 10.76
C ILE A 127 0.19 1.07 11.66
N ARG A 128 -0.09 -0.17 12.07
CA ARG A 128 0.80 -0.96 12.91
C ARG A 128 2.15 -1.25 12.23
N ARG A 129 2.17 -1.43 10.90
CA ARG A 129 3.42 -1.52 10.14
C ARG A 129 4.26 -0.26 10.28
N ILE A 130 3.65 0.89 10.06
CA ILE A 130 4.32 2.20 10.15
C ILE A 130 4.83 2.43 11.59
N GLU A 131 4.05 2.10 12.61
CA GLU A 131 4.46 2.13 14.02
C GLU A 131 5.63 1.19 14.30
N ALA A 132 5.56 -0.06 13.85
CA ALA A 132 6.61 -1.05 14.05
C ALA A 132 7.92 -0.65 13.35
N LEU A 133 7.86 -0.06 12.15
CA LEU A 133 9.02 0.50 11.46
C LEU A 133 9.68 1.63 12.25
N CYS A 134 8.89 2.50 12.88
CA CYS A 134 9.39 3.54 13.76
C CYS A 134 10.06 2.95 15.01
N ASN A 135 9.45 1.94 15.64
CA ASN A 135 10.01 1.25 16.81
C ASN A 135 11.35 0.54 16.50
N GLN A 136 11.55 0.11 15.25
CA GLN A 136 12.83 -0.44 14.77
C GLN A 136 13.81 0.64 14.26
N ASN A 137 13.54 1.93 14.48
CA ASN A 137 14.34 3.05 13.97
C ASN A 137 14.49 3.08 12.42
N ARG A 138 13.56 2.46 11.70
CA ARG A 138 13.51 2.51 10.23
C ARG A 138 12.78 3.75 9.71
N LEU A 139 11.91 4.35 10.54
CA LEU A 139 11.25 5.63 10.31
C LEU A 139 11.50 6.55 11.48
N LYS A 140 11.63 7.85 11.23
CA LYS A 140 11.62 8.88 12.27
C LYS A 140 10.20 9.02 12.83
N LYS A 141 10.10 9.55 14.06
CA LYS A 141 8.80 9.77 14.71
C LYS A 141 7.90 10.70 13.91
N GLU A 142 8.45 11.77 13.37
CA GLU A 142 7.74 12.75 12.57
C GLU A 142 7.20 12.10 11.28
N GLU A 143 8.01 11.30 10.57
CA GLU A 143 7.59 10.60 9.36
C GLU A 143 6.46 9.59 9.63
N ARG A 144 6.53 8.89 10.78
CA ARG A 144 5.47 7.99 11.23
C ARG A 144 4.16 8.76 11.44
N ASP A 145 4.22 9.85 12.23
CA ASP A 145 3.04 10.63 12.59
C ASP A 145 2.39 11.26 11.35
N ASP A 146 3.19 11.85 10.47
CA ASP A 146 2.72 12.45 9.22
C ASP A 146 2.05 11.41 8.29
N LEU A 147 2.64 10.22 8.14
CA LEU A 147 2.06 9.15 7.31
C LEU A 147 0.76 8.58 7.89
N ILE A 148 0.70 8.40 9.20
CA ILE A 148 -0.50 7.91 9.87
C ILE A 148 -1.61 8.96 9.74
N HIS A 149 -1.34 10.24 10.04
CA HIS A 149 -2.33 11.31 9.88
C HIS A 149 -2.82 11.43 8.43
N ALA A 150 -1.92 11.35 7.45
CA ALA A 150 -2.31 11.36 6.03
C ALA A 150 -3.23 10.18 5.68
N TYR A 151 -2.89 8.98 6.14
CA TYR A 151 -3.68 7.77 5.87
C TYR A 151 -5.06 7.83 6.54
N ASP A 152 -5.12 8.23 7.81
CA ASP A 152 -6.37 8.35 8.57
C ASP A 152 -7.29 9.41 7.96
N PHE A 153 -6.74 10.57 7.58
CA PHE A 153 -7.50 11.61 6.91
C PHE A 153 -8.09 11.11 5.60
N LEU A 154 -7.28 10.46 4.75
CA LEU A 154 -7.74 9.91 3.48
C LEU A 154 -8.81 8.83 3.69
N MET A 155 -8.64 7.95 4.68
CA MET A 155 -9.62 6.93 5.03
C MET A 155 -10.94 7.57 5.47
N HIS A 156 -10.89 8.59 6.34
CA HIS A 156 -12.07 9.31 6.81
C HIS A 156 -12.82 9.95 5.64
N GLN A 157 -12.14 10.67 4.78
CA GLN A 157 -12.75 11.32 3.61
C GLN A 157 -13.36 10.29 2.64
N ARG A 158 -12.69 9.16 2.44
CA ARG A 158 -13.21 8.06 1.63
C ARG A 158 -14.50 7.48 2.20
N LEU A 159 -14.53 7.15 3.49
CA LEU A 159 -15.70 6.57 4.14
C LEU A 159 -16.87 7.57 4.16
N LYS A 160 -16.59 8.84 4.47
CA LYS A 160 -17.59 9.94 4.44
C LYS A 160 -18.22 10.06 3.04
N HIS A 161 -17.41 10.10 1.99
CA HIS A 161 -17.88 10.15 0.61
C HIS A 161 -18.74 8.92 0.26
N GLN A 162 -18.24 7.71 0.56
CA GLN A 162 -18.95 6.47 0.27
C GLN A 162 -20.31 6.38 1.00
N SER A 163 -20.37 6.79 2.26
CA SER A 163 -21.63 6.87 3.01
C SER A 163 -22.62 7.82 2.34
N GLN A 164 -22.16 9.01 1.94
CA GLN A 164 -23.01 10.00 1.26
C GLN A 164 -23.54 9.50 -0.10
N VAL A 165 -22.73 8.77 -0.86
CA VAL A 165 -23.17 8.18 -2.15
C VAL A 165 -24.26 7.13 -1.93
N VAL A 166 -24.08 6.25 -0.94
CA VAL A 166 -25.07 5.21 -0.61
C VAL A 166 -26.39 5.86 -0.11
N GLU A 167 -26.30 6.86 0.76
CA GLU A 167 -27.48 7.53 1.33
C GLU A 167 -28.27 8.32 0.27
N LYS A 168 -27.58 9.04 -0.62
CA LYS A 168 -28.23 9.91 -1.61
C LYS A 168 -28.72 9.16 -2.84
N ASN A 169 -27.95 8.22 -3.32
CA ASN A 169 -28.16 7.62 -4.67
C ASN A 169 -28.61 6.16 -4.60
N GLY A 170 -28.50 5.48 -3.45
CA GLY A 170 -28.77 4.04 -3.34
C GLY A 170 -27.89 3.16 -4.24
N GLY A 171 -26.86 3.75 -4.87
CA GLY A 171 -25.95 3.09 -5.80
C GLY A 171 -24.68 2.53 -5.14
N PRO A 172 -23.85 1.80 -5.90
CA PRO A 172 -22.59 1.28 -5.39
C PRO A 172 -21.64 2.45 -5.04
N PRO A 173 -20.96 2.41 -3.88
CA PRO A 173 -20.04 3.46 -3.48
C PRO A 173 -18.81 3.50 -4.40
N ASP A 174 -18.40 4.69 -4.79
CA ASP A 174 -17.18 4.94 -5.56
C ASP A 174 -16.03 5.50 -4.70
N ASN A 175 -14.94 5.90 -5.34
CA ASN A 175 -13.78 6.48 -4.67
C ASN A 175 -13.38 7.84 -5.28
N LEU A 176 -14.33 8.53 -5.93
CA LEU A 176 -14.10 9.77 -6.68
C LEU A 176 -14.52 10.98 -5.83
N LEU A 177 -13.58 11.53 -5.12
CA LEU A 177 -13.79 12.72 -4.30
C LEU A 177 -13.65 13.98 -5.15
N HIS A 178 -14.67 14.82 -5.17
CA HIS A 178 -14.62 16.11 -5.84
C HIS A 178 -14.12 17.18 -4.85
N PRO A 179 -13.03 17.90 -5.14
CA PRO A 179 -12.51 18.92 -4.23
C PRO A 179 -13.52 20.02 -3.91
N ASP A 180 -14.40 20.37 -4.85
CA ASP A 180 -15.42 21.40 -4.66
C ASP A 180 -16.48 21.01 -3.63
N ASP A 181 -16.64 19.72 -3.33
CA ASP A 181 -17.53 19.20 -2.27
C ASP A 181 -16.89 19.28 -0.88
N LEU A 182 -15.61 19.66 -0.80
CA LEU A 182 -14.86 19.76 0.45
C LEU A 182 -14.86 21.19 0.99
N THR A 183 -14.82 21.30 2.32
CA THR A 183 -14.51 22.59 2.95
C THR A 183 -13.09 23.03 2.62
N THR A 184 -12.81 24.33 2.73
CA THR A 184 -11.46 24.88 2.53
C THR A 184 -10.43 24.20 3.44
N LEU A 185 -10.80 23.88 4.67
CA LEU A 185 -9.93 23.18 5.61
C LEU A 185 -9.67 21.72 5.15
N ASP A 186 -10.68 21.01 4.71
CA ASP A 186 -10.52 19.64 4.17
C ASP A 186 -9.65 19.64 2.91
N GLN A 187 -9.80 20.63 2.02
CA GLN A 187 -8.94 20.79 0.84
C GLN A 187 -7.48 21.02 1.24
N GLN A 188 -7.21 21.85 2.24
CA GLN A 188 -5.87 22.09 2.75
C GLN A 188 -5.26 20.84 3.36
N ALA A 189 -6.02 20.13 4.21
CA ALA A 189 -5.61 18.86 4.80
C ALA A 189 -5.34 17.79 3.74
N LEU A 190 -6.16 17.71 2.69
CA LEU A 190 -5.95 16.80 1.56
C LEU A 190 -4.66 17.10 0.79
N LYS A 191 -4.37 18.39 0.54
CA LYS A 191 -3.11 18.79 -0.08
C LYS A 191 -1.91 18.44 0.78
N GLU A 192 -2.02 18.63 2.09
CA GLU A 192 -0.96 18.26 3.02
C GLU A 192 -0.73 16.74 3.06
N ALA A 193 -1.78 15.93 3.13
CA ALA A 193 -1.69 14.48 3.04
C ALA A 193 -0.97 14.03 1.76
N PHE A 194 -1.28 14.64 0.60
CA PHE A 194 -0.58 14.34 -0.65
C PHE A 194 0.88 14.76 -0.66
N LYS A 195 1.26 15.84 0.02
CA LYS A 195 2.66 16.23 0.18
C LYS A 195 3.43 15.21 1.02
N GLN A 196 2.86 14.76 2.13
CA GLN A 196 3.49 13.74 2.98
C GLN A 196 3.70 12.42 2.22
N ILE A 197 2.74 12.01 1.39
CA ILE A 197 2.91 10.86 0.51
C ILE A 197 4.05 11.07 -0.50
N ARG A 198 4.20 12.27 -1.07
CA ARG A 198 5.34 12.58 -1.97
C ARG A 198 6.68 12.53 -1.26
N ILE A 199 6.76 13.00 -0.02
CA ILE A 199 7.98 12.91 0.80
C ILE A 199 8.33 11.44 1.03
N ALA A 200 7.35 10.60 1.40
CA ALA A 200 7.55 9.16 1.55
C ALA A 200 8.00 8.49 0.24
N GLN A 201 7.41 8.87 -0.90
CA GLN A 201 7.85 8.37 -2.20
C GLN A 201 9.27 8.81 -2.57
N ALA A 202 9.66 10.05 -2.25
CA ALA A 202 11.02 10.53 -2.49
C ALA A 202 12.04 9.71 -1.67
N ARG A 203 11.73 9.43 -0.41
CA ARG A 203 12.51 8.54 0.43
C ARG A 203 12.61 7.13 -0.16
N MET A 204 11.48 6.52 -0.52
CA MET A 204 11.46 5.19 -1.13
C MET A 204 12.33 5.12 -2.39
N ARG A 205 12.34 6.18 -3.20
CA ARG A 205 13.20 6.28 -4.39
C ARG A 205 14.67 6.25 -4.02
N LEU A 206 15.08 6.96 -2.98
CA LEU A 206 16.45 6.94 -2.50
C LEU A 206 16.81 5.53 -1.98
N ASP A 207 15.99 4.97 -1.11
CA ASP A 207 16.29 3.72 -0.41
C ASP A 207 16.31 2.50 -1.33
N PHE A 208 15.46 2.44 -2.38
CA PHE A 208 15.31 1.24 -3.21
C PHE A 208 15.82 1.39 -4.65
N LEU A 209 15.96 2.60 -5.20
CA LEU A 209 16.29 2.76 -6.63
C LEU A 209 17.63 3.44 -6.88
N LEU A 210 18.14 4.26 -5.98
CA LEU A 210 19.41 4.98 -6.18
C LEU A 210 20.60 4.31 -5.48
N TYR A 211 20.37 3.60 -4.36
CA TYR A 211 21.45 2.96 -3.58
C TYR A 211 21.65 1.48 -3.92
N PHE A 212 20.90 0.93 -4.86
CA PHE A 212 21.11 -0.43 -5.36
C PHE A 212 21.37 -0.37 -6.86
N PRO A 213 22.64 -0.58 -7.31
CA PRO A 213 22.97 -0.67 -8.73
C PRO A 213 22.27 -1.83 -9.43
#